data_7730131cfe6a2a20c385fbebd88f4a7b
#
_entry.id   7730131cfe6a2a20c385fbebd88f4a7b
#
_cell.length_a   1.000
_cell.length_b   1.000
_cell.length_c   1.000
_cell.angle_alpha   90.00
_cell.angle_beta   90.00
_cell.angle_gamma   90.00
#
_symmetry.space_group_name_H-M   'P 1'
#
loop_
_entity.id
_entity.type
_entity.pdbx_description
1 polymer ?
#
loop_
_entity_poly.entity_id
_entity_poly.type
_entity_poly.pdbx_seq_one_letter_code
_entity_poly.pdbx_strand_id
1 'polypeptide(L)'
;MSQQPDTRAVKEYLLGLQERICQRLEAVDGRASFIRDSWDRPEGGGGISRVMADGGVIEKGGVNFSHVMGDTMPASATAHRPHLAGAPWQAMGVSLVIHPENPYVPTSHANVRFFIATPKDGEPVYWFGGGYDLTPYYGFDDDCVHWHQTARSACQPFGDEVYPKFRQWCDDYFYLKHRQEPRGVGGLFFDDYNTGNFEQDFAFMQAVGDSYIEAYEP
;
A
#
# COMPACT_ATOMS: atom_id res chain seq x y z
N MET A 1 -16.15 23.60 7.52
CA MET A 1 -15.26 23.86 6.38
C MET A 1 -14.57 22.55 6.10
N SER A 2 -14.76 21.93 4.96
CA SER A 2 -14.00 20.73 4.58
C SER A 2 -12.54 21.14 4.47
N GLN A 3 -11.69 20.46 5.22
CA GLN A 3 -10.25 20.70 5.19
C GLN A 3 -9.72 20.22 3.84
N GLN A 4 -9.01 21.07 3.12
CA GLN A 4 -8.43 20.67 1.85
C GLN A 4 -7.38 19.56 2.06
N PRO A 5 -7.36 18.51 1.22
CA PRO A 5 -6.37 17.43 1.32
C PRO A 5 -4.93 17.94 1.22
N ASP A 6 -4.12 17.65 2.23
CA ASP A 6 -2.70 18.03 2.24
C ASP A 6 -1.85 16.97 1.49
N THR A 7 -1.75 17.14 0.18
CA THR A 7 -0.97 16.26 -0.71
C THR A 7 0.52 16.26 -0.38
N ARG A 8 1.04 17.35 0.21
CA ARG A 8 2.43 17.43 0.62
C ARG A 8 2.70 16.55 1.83
N ALA A 9 1.85 16.61 2.85
CA ALA A 9 1.96 15.75 4.04
C ALA A 9 1.88 14.26 3.65
N VAL A 10 0.98 13.89 2.73
CA VAL A 10 0.88 12.52 2.22
C VAL A 10 2.18 12.10 1.53
N LYS A 11 2.75 12.94 0.66
CA LYS A 11 4.01 12.65 -0.03
C LYS A 11 5.17 12.47 0.94
N GLU A 12 5.31 13.37 1.91
CA GLU A 12 6.36 13.32 2.93
C GLU A 12 6.25 12.03 3.76
N TYR A 13 5.04 11.65 4.16
CA TYR A 13 4.81 10.39 4.87
C TYR A 13 5.22 9.17 4.02
N LEU A 14 4.77 9.09 2.77
CA LEU A 14 5.06 7.94 1.89
C LEU A 14 6.56 7.79 1.60
N LEU A 15 7.29 8.89 1.40
CA LEU A 15 8.74 8.85 1.27
C LEU A 15 9.42 8.36 2.56
N GLY A 16 8.96 8.83 3.72
CA GLY A 16 9.42 8.36 5.02
C GLY A 16 9.10 6.88 5.25
N LEU A 17 7.92 6.43 4.84
CA LEU A 17 7.53 5.02 4.93
C LEU A 17 8.45 4.12 4.08
N GLN A 18 8.72 4.49 2.82
CA GLN A 18 9.67 3.75 1.97
C GLN A 18 11.03 3.64 2.65
N GLU A 19 11.54 4.73 3.20
CA GLU A 19 12.85 4.75 3.88
C GLU A 19 12.88 3.83 5.10
N ARG A 20 11.87 3.93 5.98
CA ARG A 20 11.78 3.07 7.20
C ARG A 20 11.70 1.60 6.85
N ILE A 21 10.88 1.23 5.85
CA ILE A 21 10.77 -0.17 5.40
C ILE A 21 12.12 -0.67 4.86
N CYS A 22 12.78 0.08 3.99
CA CYS A 22 14.07 -0.32 3.45
C CYS A 22 15.12 -0.51 4.56
N GLN A 23 15.24 0.44 5.48
CA GLN A 23 16.20 0.37 6.59
C GLN A 23 15.97 -0.86 7.48
N ARG A 24 14.70 -1.19 7.78
CA ARG A 24 14.40 -2.37 8.61
C ARG A 24 14.72 -3.67 7.87
N LEU A 25 14.31 -3.78 6.62
CA LEU A 25 14.61 -4.97 5.81
C LEU A 25 16.12 -5.16 5.57
N GLU A 26 16.88 -4.08 5.38
CA GLU A 26 18.36 -4.12 5.32
C GLU A 26 18.96 -4.61 6.64
N ALA A 27 18.42 -4.17 7.77
CA ALA A 27 18.89 -4.60 9.09
C ALA A 27 18.61 -6.09 9.35
N VAL A 28 17.47 -6.61 8.89
CA VAL A 28 17.12 -8.04 8.95
C VAL A 28 17.98 -8.85 7.99
N ASP A 29 18.20 -8.37 6.76
CA ASP A 29 19.00 -9.07 5.75
C ASP A 29 20.48 -9.18 6.14
N GLY A 30 21.06 -8.14 6.69
CA GLY A 30 22.43 -8.08 7.23
C GLY A 30 23.55 -8.18 6.18
N ARG A 31 23.24 -8.37 4.90
CA ARG A 31 24.24 -8.55 3.82
C ARG A 31 24.05 -7.57 2.66
N ALA A 32 22.85 -7.45 2.15
CA ALA A 32 22.55 -6.61 0.99
C ALA A 32 21.88 -5.30 1.40
N SER A 33 21.88 -4.33 0.50
CA SER A 33 21.18 -3.06 0.63
C SER A 33 20.30 -2.79 -0.57
N PHE A 34 19.26 -1.99 -0.38
CA PHE A 34 18.40 -1.57 -1.47
C PHE A 34 19.08 -0.56 -2.40
N ILE A 35 19.26 -0.94 -3.66
CA ILE A 35 19.74 -0.03 -4.70
C ILE A 35 18.63 0.94 -5.05
N ARG A 36 18.94 2.24 -4.93
CA ARG A 36 18.01 3.32 -5.25
C ARG A 36 18.15 3.74 -6.71
N ASP A 37 17.03 3.77 -7.42
CA ASP A 37 16.90 4.34 -8.76
C ASP A 37 15.76 5.35 -8.79
N SER A 38 16.04 6.58 -9.25
CA SER A 38 15.05 7.66 -9.36
C SER A 38 14.70 7.87 -10.82
N TRP A 39 13.42 7.99 -11.11
CA TRP A 39 12.91 8.15 -12.45
C TRP A 39 11.86 9.26 -12.52
N ASP A 40 11.79 9.92 -13.68
CA ASP A 40 10.82 10.96 -14.00
C ASP A 40 9.93 10.52 -15.15
N ARG A 41 8.69 11.05 -15.19
CA ARG A 41 7.74 10.85 -16.27
C ARG A 41 7.60 12.11 -17.10
N PRO A 42 7.63 12.01 -18.46
CA PRO A 42 7.40 13.15 -19.34
C PRO A 42 6.03 13.82 -19.11
N GLU A 43 5.01 13.03 -18.75
CA GLU A 43 3.64 13.49 -18.50
C GLU A 43 3.45 14.12 -17.11
N GLY A 44 4.49 14.12 -16.31
CA GLY A 44 4.52 14.70 -14.96
C GLY A 44 4.63 13.66 -13.85
N GLY A 45 5.44 14.04 -12.86
CA GLY A 45 5.75 13.21 -11.71
C GLY A 45 6.95 12.29 -11.94
N GLY A 46 7.08 11.30 -11.08
CA GLY A 46 8.20 10.37 -11.08
C GLY A 46 8.12 9.42 -9.89
N GLY A 47 9.22 8.79 -9.56
CA GLY A 47 9.28 7.89 -8.42
C GLY A 47 10.70 7.51 -8.02
N ILE A 48 10.75 6.68 -7.00
CA ILE A 48 11.99 6.10 -6.47
C ILE A 48 11.78 4.61 -6.34
N SER A 49 12.46 3.84 -7.17
CA SER A 49 12.54 2.39 -7.01
C SER A 49 13.67 2.04 -6.06
N ARG A 50 13.41 1.13 -5.14
CA ARG A 50 14.38 0.54 -4.23
C ARG A 50 14.34 -0.96 -4.42
N VAL A 51 15.43 -1.57 -4.91
CA VAL A 51 15.50 -3.00 -5.23
C VAL A 51 16.66 -3.64 -4.49
N MET A 52 16.40 -4.75 -3.82
CA MET A 52 17.39 -5.64 -3.22
C MET A 52 17.35 -6.98 -3.96
N ALA A 53 18.51 -7.56 -4.17
CA ALA A 53 18.68 -8.92 -4.72
C ALA A 53 19.88 -9.60 -4.06
N ASP A 54 19.85 -10.92 -4.04
CA ASP A 54 20.93 -11.78 -3.54
C ASP A 54 21.35 -11.46 -2.09
N GLY A 55 20.37 -11.11 -1.26
CA GLY A 55 20.56 -10.83 0.17
C GLY A 55 20.88 -12.06 1.01
N GLY A 56 21.04 -11.86 2.29
CA GLY A 56 21.25 -12.94 3.27
C GLY A 56 19.97 -13.65 3.67
N VAL A 57 18.85 -12.91 3.63
CA VAL A 57 17.50 -13.37 3.96
C VAL A 57 16.55 -13.11 2.79
N ILE A 58 16.71 -12.00 2.10
CA ILE A 58 15.86 -11.57 1.00
C ILE A 58 16.51 -11.95 -0.33
N GLU A 59 15.94 -12.93 -1.03
CA GLU A 59 16.38 -13.30 -2.38
C GLU A 59 16.16 -12.14 -3.35
N LYS A 60 14.97 -11.56 -3.31
CA LYS A 60 14.59 -10.42 -4.14
C LYS A 60 13.48 -9.60 -3.49
N GLY A 61 13.64 -8.31 -3.46
CA GLY A 61 12.62 -7.40 -2.93
C GLY A 61 12.61 -6.07 -3.66
N GLY A 62 11.43 -5.46 -3.75
CA GLY A 62 11.27 -4.12 -4.27
C GLY A 62 10.36 -3.30 -3.35
N VAL A 63 10.79 -2.09 -3.01
CA VAL A 63 10.01 -1.10 -2.25
C VAL A 63 9.98 0.19 -3.06
N ASN A 64 8.87 0.47 -3.71
CA ASN A 64 8.80 1.49 -4.74
C ASN A 64 7.84 2.62 -4.34
N PHE A 65 8.33 3.84 -4.32
CA PHE A 65 7.50 5.05 -4.23
C PHE A 65 7.21 5.57 -5.62
N SER A 66 5.98 6.00 -5.87
CA SER A 66 5.58 6.75 -7.06
C SER A 66 4.73 7.96 -6.70
N HIS A 67 4.90 9.05 -7.45
CA HIS A 67 4.02 10.21 -7.45
C HIS A 67 3.83 10.62 -8.91
N VAL A 68 2.70 10.28 -9.46
CA VAL A 68 2.36 10.52 -10.87
C VAL A 68 1.16 11.45 -10.97
N MET A 69 1.11 12.22 -12.05
CA MET A 69 0.04 13.16 -12.29
C MET A 69 -0.32 13.23 -13.78
N GLY A 70 -1.46 13.77 -14.07
CA GLY A 70 -1.91 14.00 -15.44
C GLY A 70 -3.00 15.05 -15.49
N ASP A 71 -3.12 15.69 -16.67
CA ASP A 71 -4.08 16.77 -16.90
C ASP A 71 -5.51 16.24 -17.13
N THR A 72 -5.65 14.96 -17.42
CA THR A 72 -6.94 14.32 -17.73
C THR A 72 -6.99 12.95 -17.08
N MET A 73 -8.03 12.69 -16.29
CA MET A 73 -8.25 11.38 -15.69
C MET A 73 -8.43 10.28 -16.74
N PRO A 74 -7.78 9.11 -16.54
CA PRO A 74 -7.99 7.93 -17.37
C PRO A 74 -9.47 7.50 -17.37
N ALA A 75 -9.97 7.03 -18.52
CA ALA A 75 -11.35 6.57 -18.65
C ALA A 75 -11.71 5.43 -17.67
N SER A 76 -10.76 4.56 -17.34
CA SER A 76 -10.94 3.50 -16.34
C SER A 76 -11.21 4.05 -14.93
N ALA A 77 -10.62 5.19 -14.56
CA ALA A 77 -10.82 5.81 -13.26
C ALA A 77 -12.09 6.67 -13.18
N THR A 78 -12.69 7.02 -14.33
CA THR A 78 -13.93 7.81 -14.41
C THR A 78 -15.20 6.96 -14.59
N ALA A 79 -15.08 5.65 -14.81
CA ALA A 79 -16.21 4.75 -15.04
C ALA A 79 -17.29 4.84 -13.93
N HIS A 80 -16.86 4.97 -12.66
CA HIS A 80 -17.72 5.13 -11.49
C HIS A 80 -17.82 6.58 -11.00
N ARG A 81 -17.12 7.52 -11.64
CA ARG A 81 -17.04 8.95 -11.28
C ARG A 81 -17.05 9.83 -12.53
N PRO A 82 -18.13 9.82 -13.34
CA PRO A 82 -18.17 10.55 -14.61
C PRO A 82 -18.01 12.07 -14.46
N HIS A 83 -18.33 12.62 -13.28
CA HIS A 83 -18.15 14.04 -12.96
C HIS A 83 -16.67 14.46 -12.85
N LEU A 84 -15.74 13.50 -12.75
CA LEU A 84 -14.31 13.74 -12.72
C LEU A 84 -13.66 13.60 -14.11
N ALA A 85 -14.44 13.32 -15.14
CA ALA A 85 -13.92 13.21 -16.51
C ALA A 85 -13.24 14.53 -16.93
N GLY A 86 -12.00 14.43 -17.41
CA GLY A 86 -11.21 15.60 -17.82
C GLY A 86 -10.57 16.39 -16.67
N ALA A 87 -10.76 15.99 -15.42
CA ALA A 87 -10.09 16.65 -14.30
C ALA A 87 -8.60 16.32 -14.25
N PRO A 88 -7.73 17.28 -13.91
CA PRO A 88 -6.37 16.99 -13.53
C PRO A 88 -6.34 16.15 -12.24
N TRP A 89 -5.34 15.29 -12.14
CA TRP A 89 -5.25 14.32 -11.05
C TRP A 89 -3.82 14.06 -10.61
N GLN A 90 -3.68 13.55 -9.40
CA GLN A 90 -2.43 13.04 -8.86
C GLN A 90 -2.69 11.70 -8.16
N ALA A 91 -1.75 10.79 -8.30
CA ALA A 91 -1.71 9.54 -7.54
C ALA A 91 -0.32 9.34 -6.96
N MET A 92 -0.25 8.94 -5.70
CA MET A 92 1.01 8.63 -5.05
C MET A 92 0.87 7.44 -4.12
N GLY A 93 1.94 6.68 -3.97
CA GLY A 93 1.91 5.51 -3.10
C GLY A 93 3.26 4.85 -2.93
N VAL A 94 3.30 3.93 -1.98
CA VAL A 94 4.38 2.96 -1.81
C VAL A 94 3.82 1.59 -2.11
N SER A 95 4.53 0.81 -2.92
CA SER A 95 4.21 -0.58 -3.24
C SER A 95 5.45 -1.44 -3.06
N LEU A 96 5.28 -2.61 -2.48
CA LEU A 96 6.38 -3.53 -2.25
C LEU A 96 5.98 -4.98 -2.47
N VAL A 97 6.97 -5.78 -2.82
CA VAL A 97 6.93 -7.25 -2.75
C VAL A 97 8.28 -7.73 -2.24
N ILE A 98 8.26 -8.63 -1.26
CA ILE A 98 9.46 -9.23 -0.67
C ILE A 98 9.41 -10.74 -0.87
N HIS A 99 10.44 -11.28 -1.51
CA HIS A 99 10.66 -12.71 -1.72
C HIS A 99 11.86 -13.15 -0.89
N PRO A 100 11.64 -13.87 0.22
CA PRO A 100 12.73 -14.47 1.01
C PRO A 100 13.43 -15.61 0.26
N GLU A 101 14.69 -15.86 0.58
CA GLU A 101 15.44 -17.00 0.07
C GLU A 101 14.95 -18.33 0.68
N ASN A 102 14.62 -18.30 1.96
CA ASN A 102 14.12 -19.47 2.67
C ASN A 102 12.63 -19.70 2.36
N PRO A 103 12.21 -20.83 1.78
CA PRO A 103 10.81 -21.11 1.46
C PRO A 103 9.89 -21.26 2.68
N TYR A 104 10.44 -21.36 3.87
CA TYR A 104 9.67 -21.35 5.12
C TYR A 104 9.29 -19.92 5.57
N VAL A 105 9.92 -18.88 5.00
CA VAL A 105 9.55 -17.49 5.23
C VAL A 105 8.60 -17.03 4.13
N PRO A 106 7.41 -16.49 4.47
CA PRO A 106 6.41 -16.15 3.47
C PRO A 106 6.83 -15.00 2.55
N THR A 107 6.37 -15.04 1.30
CA THR A 107 6.34 -13.87 0.43
C THR A 107 5.29 -12.89 0.95
N SER A 108 5.63 -11.61 1.00
CA SER A 108 4.68 -10.55 1.38
C SER A 108 4.54 -9.49 0.29
N HIS A 109 3.36 -8.91 0.22
CA HIS A 109 3.03 -7.77 -0.62
C HIS A 109 2.36 -6.70 0.25
N ALA A 110 2.68 -5.43 -0.01
CA ALA A 110 1.96 -4.31 0.56
C ALA A 110 1.84 -3.16 -0.43
N ASN A 111 0.79 -2.39 -0.28
CA ASN A 111 0.59 -1.14 -1.00
C ASN A 111 -0.19 -0.16 -0.12
N VAL A 112 0.21 1.09 -0.08
CA VAL A 112 -0.60 2.20 0.43
C VAL A 112 -0.53 3.34 -0.59
N ARG A 113 -1.69 3.90 -0.91
CA ARG A 113 -1.83 4.89 -1.99
C ARG A 113 -2.84 5.96 -1.67
N PHE A 114 -2.63 7.10 -2.27
CA PHE A 114 -3.51 8.25 -2.26
C PHE A 114 -3.80 8.69 -3.69
N PHE A 115 -5.04 9.05 -3.96
CA PHE A 115 -5.48 9.63 -5.22
C PHE A 115 -6.26 10.91 -4.95
N ILE A 116 -6.06 11.93 -5.80
CA ILE A 116 -6.84 13.16 -5.79
C ILE A 116 -7.08 13.65 -7.21
N ALA A 117 -8.32 14.05 -7.49
CA ALA A 117 -8.70 14.75 -8.71
C ALA A 117 -9.25 16.14 -8.34
N THR A 118 -8.89 17.14 -9.12
CA THR A 118 -9.30 18.53 -8.87
C THR A 118 -10.09 19.05 -10.08
N PRO A 119 -11.43 18.91 -10.09
CA PRO A 119 -12.27 19.45 -11.16
C PRO A 119 -12.11 20.97 -11.28
N LYS A 120 -12.28 21.52 -12.49
CA LYS A 120 -12.19 22.97 -12.73
C LYS A 120 -13.24 23.76 -11.92
N ASP A 121 -14.44 23.19 -11.83
CA ASP A 121 -15.60 23.79 -11.17
C ASP A 121 -16.07 22.86 -10.06
N GLY A 122 -15.31 22.75 -8.95
CA GLY A 122 -15.70 21.88 -7.83
C GLY A 122 -14.60 21.72 -6.79
N GLU A 123 -14.97 21.07 -5.69
CA GLU A 123 -14.03 20.72 -4.64
C GLU A 123 -13.16 19.53 -5.07
N PRO A 124 -11.92 19.43 -4.58
CA PRO A 124 -11.09 18.26 -4.79
C PRO A 124 -11.76 16.98 -4.28
N VAL A 125 -11.69 15.92 -5.07
CA VAL A 125 -12.16 14.58 -4.70
C VAL A 125 -10.96 13.69 -4.50
N TYR A 126 -10.83 13.11 -3.32
CA TYR A 126 -9.72 12.23 -2.96
C TYR A 126 -10.21 10.89 -2.44
N TRP A 127 -9.33 9.92 -2.43
CA TRP A 127 -9.50 8.65 -1.70
C TRP A 127 -8.15 8.00 -1.41
N PHE A 128 -8.16 7.17 -0.40
CA PHE A 128 -7.04 6.29 -0.07
C PHE A 128 -7.34 4.85 -0.48
N GLY A 129 -6.30 4.09 -0.71
CA GLY A 129 -6.36 2.66 -0.93
C GLY A 129 -5.10 1.99 -0.42
N GLY A 130 -5.16 0.70 -0.20
CA GLY A 130 -4.00 -0.03 0.26
C GLY A 130 -4.31 -1.37 0.88
N GLY A 131 -3.32 -1.87 1.59
CA GLY A 131 -3.37 -3.12 2.30
C GLY A 131 -2.08 -3.90 2.19
N TYR A 132 -2.09 -5.09 2.76
CA TYR A 132 -1.01 -6.05 2.64
C TYR A 132 -1.54 -7.48 2.77
N ASP A 133 -0.85 -8.42 2.13
CA ASP A 133 -1.18 -9.83 2.14
C ASP A 133 0.08 -10.70 2.19
N LEU A 134 -0.07 -11.90 2.78
CA LEU A 134 0.98 -12.86 3.02
C LEU A 134 0.73 -14.14 2.23
N THR A 135 1.77 -14.61 1.52
CA THR A 135 1.68 -15.81 0.68
C THR A 135 2.76 -16.82 1.08
N PRO A 136 2.51 -17.68 2.08
CA PRO A 136 3.43 -18.72 2.49
C PRO A 136 3.45 -19.89 1.49
N TYR A 137 4.61 -20.53 1.31
CA TYR A 137 4.70 -21.87 0.74
C TYR A 137 4.37 -22.94 1.77
N TYR A 138 4.81 -22.73 3.02
CA TYR A 138 4.53 -23.56 4.20
C TYR A 138 3.88 -22.70 5.25
N GLY A 139 2.67 -23.03 5.66
CA GLY A 139 1.93 -22.29 6.67
C GLY A 139 2.36 -22.65 8.08
N PHE A 140 2.58 -21.63 8.90
CA PHE A 140 2.73 -21.75 10.35
C PHE A 140 1.61 -20.94 11.01
N ASP A 141 0.90 -21.58 11.92
CA ASP A 141 -0.28 -20.97 12.56
C ASP A 141 0.10 -19.70 13.33
N ASP A 142 1.24 -19.70 14.01
CA ASP A 142 1.71 -18.55 14.82
C ASP A 142 1.99 -17.34 13.93
N ASP A 143 2.61 -17.53 12.76
CA ASP A 143 2.86 -16.45 11.78
C ASP A 143 1.54 -15.88 11.26
N CYS A 144 0.60 -16.75 10.91
CA CYS A 144 -0.72 -16.34 10.43
C CYS A 144 -1.50 -15.56 11.49
N VAL A 145 -1.46 -16.02 12.74
CA VAL A 145 -2.10 -15.36 13.88
C VAL A 145 -1.49 -13.99 14.11
N HIS A 146 -0.15 -13.89 14.16
CA HIS A 146 0.57 -12.63 14.34
C HIS A 146 0.23 -11.61 13.24
N TRP A 147 0.32 -12.05 11.96
CA TRP A 147 -0.02 -11.23 10.79
C TRP A 147 -1.42 -10.61 10.89
N HIS A 148 -2.41 -11.45 11.16
CA HIS A 148 -3.80 -11.01 11.26
C HIS A 148 -4.10 -10.19 12.52
N GLN A 149 -3.42 -10.46 13.65
CA GLN A 149 -3.58 -9.68 14.86
C GLN A 149 -3.00 -8.27 14.68
N THR A 150 -1.84 -8.13 14.06
CA THR A 150 -1.23 -6.83 13.75
C THR A 150 -2.12 -6.02 12.80
N ALA A 151 -2.64 -6.66 11.74
CA ALA A 151 -3.60 -6.02 10.84
C ALA A 151 -4.87 -5.54 11.56
N ARG A 152 -5.41 -6.36 12.46
CA ARG A 152 -6.58 -6.00 13.28
C ARG A 152 -6.28 -4.82 14.20
N SER A 153 -5.12 -4.84 14.87
CA SER A 153 -4.70 -3.76 15.78
C SER A 153 -4.57 -2.43 15.07
N ALA A 154 -4.04 -2.43 13.83
CA ALA A 154 -3.96 -1.22 13.01
C ALA A 154 -5.33 -0.65 12.63
N CYS A 155 -6.34 -1.49 12.44
CA CYS A 155 -7.70 -1.09 12.10
C CYS A 155 -8.55 -0.66 13.32
N GLN A 156 -8.26 -1.19 14.50
CA GLN A 156 -9.11 -1.06 15.70
C GLN A 156 -9.46 0.40 16.08
N PRO A 157 -8.53 1.39 16.01
CA PRO A 157 -8.85 2.78 16.33
C PRO A 157 -9.94 3.40 15.43
N PHE A 158 -10.25 2.77 14.29
CA PHE A 158 -11.16 3.27 13.26
C PHE A 158 -12.52 2.55 13.27
N GLY A 159 -12.71 1.52 14.11
CA GLY A 159 -13.95 0.80 14.30
C GLY A 159 -13.76 -0.72 14.27
N ASP A 160 -14.57 -1.43 15.07
CA ASP A 160 -14.46 -2.88 15.21
C ASP A 160 -14.80 -3.65 13.91
N GLU A 161 -15.65 -3.05 13.06
CA GLU A 161 -16.07 -3.61 11.76
C GLU A 161 -15.02 -3.41 10.64
N VAL A 162 -14.04 -2.52 10.83
CA VAL A 162 -13.08 -2.13 9.77
C VAL A 162 -12.24 -3.31 9.35
N TYR A 163 -11.61 -4.00 10.29
CA TYR A 163 -10.77 -5.15 9.97
C TYR A 163 -11.55 -6.33 9.34
N PRO A 164 -12.69 -6.80 9.90
CA PRO A 164 -13.47 -7.86 9.26
C PRO A 164 -13.87 -7.54 7.82
N LYS A 165 -14.28 -6.30 7.56
CA LYS A 165 -14.64 -5.83 6.22
C LYS A 165 -13.44 -5.87 5.25
N PHE A 166 -12.31 -5.34 5.66
CA PHE A 166 -11.15 -5.23 4.77
C PHE A 166 -10.37 -6.54 4.64
N ARG A 167 -10.46 -7.44 5.63
CA ARG A 167 -10.00 -8.81 5.49
C ARG A 167 -10.79 -9.56 4.42
N GLN A 168 -12.12 -9.51 4.49
CA GLN A 168 -12.97 -10.16 3.48
C GLN A 168 -12.70 -9.57 2.08
N TRP A 169 -12.53 -8.25 1.99
CA TRP A 169 -12.23 -7.62 0.71
C TRP A 169 -10.86 -8.04 0.16
N CYS A 170 -9.87 -8.27 1.02
CA CYS A 170 -8.57 -8.83 0.63
C CYS A 170 -8.72 -10.22 0.00
N ASP A 171 -9.49 -11.10 0.64
CA ASP A 171 -9.76 -12.46 0.15
C ASP A 171 -10.46 -12.42 -1.22
N ASP A 172 -11.43 -11.54 -1.41
CA ASP A 172 -12.17 -11.38 -2.66
C ASP A 172 -11.32 -10.77 -3.78
N TYR A 173 -10.53 -9.73 -3.47
CA TYR A 173 -9.72 -8.99 -4.45
C TYR A 173 -8.58 -9.83 -5.01
N PHE A 174 -7.90 -10.59 -4.15
CA PHE A 174 -6.79 -11.47 -4.52
C PHE A 174 -7.21 -12.91 -4.78
N TYR A 175 -8.50 -13.18 -5.01
CA TYR A 175 -9.01 -14.51 -5.26
C TYR A 175 -8.45 -15.11 -6.55
N LEU A 176 -7.87 -16.30 -6.44
CA LEU A 176 -7.27 -17.07 -7.54
C LEU A 176 -8.32 -17.96 -8.21
N LYS A 177 -9.00 -17.44 -9.21
CA LYS A 177 -10.12 -18.13 -9.89
C LYS A 177 -9.75 -19.52 -10.42
N HIS A 178 -8.52 -19.69 -10.92
CA HIS A 178 -8.04 -20.97 -11.47
C HIS A 178 -7.73 -22.01 -10.40
N ARG A 179 -7.56 -21.61 -9.14
CA ARG A 179 -7.32 -22.47 -7.98
C ARG A 179 -8.54 -22.56 -7.05
N GLN A 180 -9.51 -21.66 -7.23
CA GLN A 180 -10.72 -21.54 -6.39
C GLN A 180 -10.39 -21.29 -4.90
N GLU A 181 -9.39 -20.46 -4.63
CA GLU A 181 -8.93 -20.12 -3.28
C GLU A 181 -8.49 -18.64 -3.19
N PRO A 182 -8.52 -17.99 -2.02
CA PRO A 182 -7.83 -16.73 -1.78
C PRO A 182 -6.33 -16.86 -1.97
N ARG A 183 -5.64 -15.77 -2.27
CA ARG A 183 -4.18 -15.75 -2.37
C ARG A 183 -3.55 -15.84 -0.96
N GLY A 184 -2.84 -16.92 -0.68
CA GLY A 184 -2.15 -17.14 0.60
C GLY A 184 -3.11 -17.11 1.79
N VAL A 185 -2.69 -16.46 2.88
CA VAL A 185 -3.50 -16.32 4.09
C VAL A 185 -4.24 -14.96 4.13
N GLY A 186 -4.09 -14.15 3.06
CA GLY A 186 -4.69 -12.82 2.98
C GLY A 186 -4.01 -11.80 3.89
N GLY A 187 -4.81 -10.92 4.44
CA GLY A 187 -4.39 -9.80 5.27
C GLY A 187 -5.51 -8.77 5.36
N LEU A 188 -5.29 -7.57 4.80
CA LEU A 188 -6.32 -6.55 4.64
C LEU A 188 -6.16 -5.82 3.30
N PHE A 189 -7.29 -5.41 2.72
CA PHE A 189 -7.32 -4.60 1.50
C PHE A 189 -8.47 -3.59 1.57
N PHE A 190 -8.21 -2.37 1.18
CA PHE A 190 -9.21 -1.31 1.03
C PHE A 190 -8.93 -0.46 -0.20
N ASP A 191 -9.98 0.05 -0.79
CA ASP A 191 -9.91 1.02 -1.88
C ASP A 191 -11.06 2.02 -1.76
N ASP A 192 -10.98 3.11 -2.51
CA ASP A 192 -11.99 4.17 -2.49
C ASP A 192 -12.32 4.68 -1.06
N TYR A 193 -11.36 4.61 -0.14
CA TYR A 193 -11.57 4.96 1.26
C TYR A 193 -11.60 6.49 1.42
N ASN A 194 -12.78 6.98 1.74
CA ASN A 194 -13.05 8.38 2.02
C ASN A 194 -14.29 8.46 2.92
N THR A 195 -14.10 8.89 4.16
CA THR A 195 -15.18 9.08 5.15
C THR A 195 -15.72 10.52 5.17
N GLY A 196 -15.10 11.41 4.38
CA GLY A 196 -15.36 12.84 4.41
C GLY A 196 -14.47 13.61 5.40
N ASN A 197 -13.57 12.91 6.10
CA ASN A 197 -12.61 13.52 7.02
C ASN A 197 -11.19 13.13 6.59
N PHE A 198 -10.50 14.03 5.92
CA PHE A 198 -9.17 13.77 5.38
C PHE A 198 -8.15 13.35 6.44
N GLU A 199 -8.15 13.98 7.61
CA GLU A 199 -7.20 13.66 8.69
C GLU A 199 -7.41 12.23 9.20
N GLN A 200 -8.66 11.82 9.38
CA GLN A 200 -9.00 10.47 9.81
C GLN A 200 -8.65 9.42 8.74
N ASP A 201 -8.95 9.72 7.49
CA ASP A 201 -8.67 8.83 6.36
C ASP A 201 -7.15 8.66 6.15
N PHE A 202 -6.42 9.77 6.27
CA PHE A 202 -4.95 9.75 6.21
C PHE A 202 -4.34 9.00 7.40
N ALA A 203 -4.85 9.21 8.62
CA ALA A 203 -4.41 8.48 9.80
C ALA A 203 -4.63 6.96 9.66
N PHE A 204 -5.77 6.56 9.03
CA PHE A 204 -6.02 5.15 8.74
C PHE A 204 -4.96 4.56 7.78
N MET A 205 -4.70 5.25 6.66
CA MET A 205 -3.67 4.81 5.71
C MET A 205 -2.29 4.74 6.35
N GLN A 206 -1.95 5.70 7.23
CA GLN A 206 -0.70 5.67 8.00
C GLN A 206 -0.65 4.46 8.95
N ALA A 207 -1.71 4.19 9.70
CA ALA A 207 -1.76 3.04 10.61
C ALA A 207 -1.55 1.71 9.87
N VAL A 208 -2.15 1.55 8.69
CA VAL A 208 -1.92 0.37 7.84
C VAL A 208 -0.48 0.31 7.33
N GLY A 209 0.06 1.41 6.82
CA GLY A 209 1.43 1.45 6.30
C GLY A 209 2.49 1.17 7.38
N ASP A 210 2.33 1.79 8.54
CA ASP A 210 3.29 1.67 9.64
C ASP A 210 3.26 0.28 10.30
N SER A 211 2.12 -0.41 10.28
CA SER A 211 1.98 -1.77 10.84
C SER A 211 2.64 -2.86 9.99
N TYR A 212 2.97 -2.59 8.72
CA TYR A 212 3.51 -3.62 7.81
C TYR A 212 4.79 -4.28 8.34
N ILE A 213 5.76 -3.50 8.80
CA ILE A 213 7.03 -4.05 9.31
C ILE A 213 6.81 -4.89 10.56
N GLU A 214 6.00 -4.43 11.50
CA GLU A 214 5.64 -5.19 12.69
C GLU A 214 4.94 -6.51 12.34
N ALA A 215 4.09 -6.50 11.32
CA ALA A 215 3.39 -7.70 10.86
C ALA A 215 4.33 -8.72 10.20
N TYR A 216 5.37 -8.26 9.50
CA TYR A 216 6.19 -9.12 8.63
C TYR A 216 7.54 -9.54 9.25
N GLU A 217 8.10 -8.77 10.18
CA GLU A 217 9.46 -8.99 10.69
C GLU A 217 9.65 -10.28 11.51
N PRO A 218 8.67 -10.74 12.36
CA PRO A 218 8.85 -12.00 13.10
C PRO A 218 8.99 -13.22 12.24
#